data_c82c5cb2b719e56cdc3d7e75e4e5e2e0
#
_entry.id   c82c5cb2b719e56cdc3d7e75e4e5e2e0
#
_cell.length_a   1.000
_cell.length_b   1.000
_cell.length_c   1.000
_cell.angle_alpha   90.00
_cell.angle_beta   90.00
_cell.angle_gamma   90.00
#
_symmetry.space_group_name_H-M   'P 1'
#
loop_
_entity.id
_entity.type
_entity.pdbx_description
1 polymer ?
#
loop_
_entity_poly.entity_id
_entity_poly.type
_entity_poly.pdbx_seq_one_letter_code
_entity_poly.pdbx_strand_id
1 'polypeptide(L)'
;MGIFNLFGQNKTTEYKFSDPEDKAIITCDHVLNGDRPILYASHDAEGDWQFLCGHEDHTEDNAKVISLKQATEIDPSINDLYEMPVNVGAERESVKDKWQPFRMPAE
;
A
#
# COMPACT_ATOMS: atom_id res chain seq x y z
N MET A 1 -16.00 -19.91 17.12
CA MET A 1 -15.69 -20.01 17.10
C MET A 1 -15.18 -19.77 17.08
N GLY A 2 -15.04 -19.94 16.79
CA GLY A 2 -14.43 -19.91 16.77
C GLY A 2 -13.89 -19.79 16.45
N ILE A 3 -13.87 -20.10 16.51
CA ILE A 3 -13.27 -20.14 16.30
C ILE A 3 -12.84 -20.03 15.82
N PHE A 4 -12.87 -20.27 15.72
CA PHE A 4 -12.31 -20.17 15.32
C PHE A 4 -11.99 -19.76 14.74
N ASN A 5 -11.98 -19.81 14.65
CA ASN A 5 -11.49 -19.38 14.25
C ASN A 5 -11.07 -19.09 14.01
N LEU A 6 -11.05 -19.37 14.02
CA LEU A 6 -10.59 -19.07 13.94
C LEU A 6 -10.17 -18.87 13.49
N PHE A 7 -10.14 -19.20 13.31
CA PHE A 7 -9.75 -18.85 12.79
C PHE A 7 -9.46 -18.31 12.14
N GLY A 8 -9.55 -18.36 12.04
CA GLY A 8 -9.23 -17.92 11.60
C GLY A 8 -9.01 -17.17 11.12
N GLN A 9 -9.07 -17.33 11.21
CA GLN A 9 -8.76 -16.79 10.83
C GLN A 9 -8.42 -15.95 10.43
N ASN A 10 -8.66 -16.08 10.59
CA ASN A 10 -8.11 -15.53 10.30
C ASN A 10 -7.64 -14.69 9.88
N LYS A 11 -7.86 -14.92 10.20
CA LYS A 11 -7.12 -14.19 9.96
C LYS A 11 -6.95 -13.59 8.82
N THR A 12 -7.61 -13.47 8.60
CA THR A 12 -7.41 -13.27 7.19
C THR A 12 -7.39 -11.79 6.85
N THR A 13 -6.33 -11.36 6.15
CA THR A 13 -6.21 -9.97 5.73
C THR A 13 -7.19 -9.67 4.60
N GLU A 14 -7.96 -8.60 4.73
CA GLU A 14 -8.88 -8.15 3.71
C GLU A 14 -8.11 -7.73 2.47
N TYR A 15 -8.70 -7.95 1.29
CA TYR A 15 -8.10 -7.54 0.02
C TYR A 15 -9.23 -6.97 -0.85
N LYS A 16 -9.23 -5.64 -1.03
CA LYS A 16 -10.30 -4.96 -1.76
C LYS A 16 -9.95 -4.56 -3.18
N PHE A 17 -8.66 -4.56 -3.53
CA PHE A 17 -8.24 -4.10 -4.85
C PHE A 17 -8.80 -5.01 -5.95
N SER A 18 -9.13 -4.39 -7.09
CA SER A 18 -9.58 -5.17 -8.25
C SER A 18 -8.43 -5.79 -9.01
N ASP A 19 -7.20 -5.32 -8.78
CA ASP A 19 -6.01 -5.88 -9.41
C ASP A 19 -5.77 -7.29 -8.86
N PRO A 20 -5.09 -8.15 -9.64
CA PRO A 20 -4.73 -9.47 -9.12
C PRO A 20 -3.84 -9.39 -7.89
N GLU A 21 -3.99 -10.38 -7.02
CA GLU A 21 -3.22 -10.41 -5.76
C GLU A 21 -1.72 -10.46 -6.00
N ASP A 22 -1.30 -11.04 -7.11
CA ASP A 22 0.13 -11.17 -7.43
C ASP A 22 0.67 -10.01 -8.26
N LYS A 23 -0.13 -8.95 -8.45
CA LYS A 23 0.36 -7.79 -9.18
C LYS A 23 1.58 -7.20 -8.48
N ALA A 24 2.64 -6.96 -9.25
CA ALA A 24 3.86 -6.38 -8.71
C ALA A 24 3.63 -4.91 -8.38
N ILE A 25 4.09 -4.49 -7.20
CA ILE A 25 4.03 -3.10 -6.79
C ILE A 25 5.40 -2.72 -6.22
N ILE A 26 5.63 -1.42 -6.08
CA ILE A 26 6.88 -0.90 -5.54
C ILE A 26 6.64 -0.42 -4.11
N THR A 27 7.55 -0.80 -3.22
CA THR A 27 7.61 -0.25 -1.88
C THR A 27 9.07 0.07 -1.57
N CYS A 28 9.36 0.50 -0.36
CA CYS A 28 10.74 0.75 0.05
C CYS A 28 11.14 -0.25 1.12
N ASP A 29 12.45 -0.39 1.31
CA ASP A 29 12.96 -1.31 2.31
C ASP A 29 12.54 -0.92 3.72
N HIS A 30 12.34 0.38 3.98
CA HIS A 30 11.89 0.81 5.30
C HIS A 30 10.53 0.24 5.66
N VAL A 31 9.62 0.22 4.68
CA VAL A 31 8.30 -0.37 4.88
C VAL A 31 8.41 -1.88 4.99
N LEU A 32 9.17 -2.49 4.09
CA LEU A 32 9.28 -3.94 4.04
C LEU A 32 9.91 -4.50 5.33
N ASN A 33 10.86 -3.78 5.89
CA ASN A 33 11.54 -4.21 7.13
C ASN A 33 10.76 -3.84 8.39
N GLY A 34 9.66 -3.10 8.26
CA GLY A 34 8.87 -2.71 9.41
C GLY A 34 9.41 -1.50 10.16
N ASP A 35 10.35 -0.78 9.56
CA ASP A 35 10.96 0.38 10.21
C ASP A 35 10.10 1.61 10.13
N ARG A 36 9.27 1.74 9.08
CA ARG A 36 8.42 2.89 8.85
C ARG A 36 7.10 2.44 8.27
N PRO A 37 6.00 3.11 8.65
CA PRO A 37 4.69 2.77 8.07
C PRO A 37 4.54 3.33 6.66
N ILE A 38 3.53 2.84 5.95
CA ILE A 38 3.17 3.37 4.63
C ILE A 38 2.40 4.67 4.83
N LEU A 39 2.97 5.78 4.39
CA LEU A 39 2.36 7.11 4.52
C LEU A 39 2.15 7.79 3.16
N TYR A 40 2.54 7.13 2.08
CA TYR A 40 2.42 7.66 0.73
C TYR A 40 2.03 6.54 -0.21
N ALA A 41 1.08 6.81 -1.09
CA ALA A 41 0.67 5.86 -2.13
C ALA A 41 0.47 6.60 -3.44
N SER A 42 0.74 5.93 -4.55
CA SER A 42 0.46 6.50 -5.86
C SER A 42 -0.07 5.42 -6.79
N HIS A 43 -0.94 5.84 -7.71
CA HIS A 43 -1.51 4.99 -8.74
C HIS A 43 -1.24 5.71 -10.06
N ASP A 44 -0.20 5.28 -10.77
CA ASP A 44 0.30 6.06 -11.91
C ASP A 44 -0.54 5.83 -13.15
N ALA A 45 -0.18 6.54 -14.21
CA ALA A 45 -0.96 6.53 -15.45
C ALA A 45 -1.02 5.15 -16.10
N GLU A 46 -0.08 4.28 -15.78
CA GLU A 46 -0.02 2.93 -16.33
C GLU A 46 -0.73 1.91 -15.47
N GLY A 47 -1.31 2.35 -14.36
CA GLY A 47 -2.03 1.48 -13.45
C GLY A 47 -1.17 0.81 -12.40
N ASP A 48 0.07 1.25 -12.25
CA ASP A 48 0.97 0.68 -11.26
C ASP A 48 0.86 1.41 -9.92
N TRP A 49 1.04 0.65 -8.86
CA TRP A 49 0.94 1.17 -7.50
C TRP A 49 2.30 1.27 -6.85
N GLN A 50 2.48 2.30 -6.02
CA GLN A 50 3.61 2.41 -5.11
C GLN A 50 3.07 2.72 -3.71
N PHE A 51 3.66 2.08 -2.71
CA PHE A 51 3.30 2.29 -1.30
C PHE A 51 4.60 2.51 -0.54
N LEU A 52 4.83 3.75 -0.11
CA LEU A 52 6.12 4.16 0.41
C LEU A 52 5.96 4.79 1.80
N CYS A 53 7.08 4.95 2.50
CA CYS A 53 7.06 5.55 3.83
C CYS A 53 6.90 7.08 3.81
N GLY A 54 7.01 7.70 2.63
CA GLY A 54 6.80 9.14 2.50
C GLY A 54 7.99 10.01 2.86
N HIS A 55 9.12 9.40 3.21
CA HIS A 55 10.33 10.16 3.47
C HIS A 55 11.11 10.37 2.19
N GLU A 56 11.92 11.42 2.16
CA GLU A 56 12.61 11.80 0.94
C GLU A 56 14.07 11.33 0.88
N ASP A 57 14.46 10.49 1.82
CA ASP A 57 15.85 10.01 1.91
C ASP A 57 16.09 8.74 1.09
N HIS A 58 15.23 8.45 0.14
CA HIS A 58 15.35 7.24 -0.67
C HIS A 58 16.27 7.44 -1.86
N THR A 59 16.94 6.36 -2.23
CA THR A 59 17.63 6.24 -3.51
C THR A 59 17.01 5.03 -4.22
N GLU A 60 17.50 4.75 -5.44
CA GLU A 60 17.02 3.57 -6.17
C GLU A 60 17.26 2.29 -5.41
N ASP A 61 18.29 2.26 -4.56
CA ASP A 61 18.60 1.06 -3.77
C ASP A 61 17.53 0.73 -2.75
N ASN A 62 16.70 1.70 -2.39
CA ASN A 62 15.64 1.47 -1.41
C ASN A 62 14.37 0.85 -2.03
N ALA A 63 14.25 0.87 -3.35
CA ALA A 63 13.05 0.37 -4.01
C ALA A 63 13.00 -1.15 -3.98
N LYS A 64 11.85 -1.70 -3.63
CA LYS A 64 11.63 -3.15 -3.53
C LYS A 64 10.34 -3.49 -4.23
N VAL A 65 10.31 -4.65 -4.86
CA VAL A 65 9.11 -5.15 -5.56
C VAL A 65 8.49 -6.25 -4.72
N ILE A 66 7.22 -6.10 -4.41
CA ILE A 66 6.45 -7.14 -3.70
C ILE A 66 5.09 -7.26 -4.40
N SER A 67 4.29 -8.22 -3.98
CA SER A 67 2.94 -8.34 -4.52
C SER A 67 1.99 -7.37 -3.83
N LEU A 68 0.93 -6.99 -4.53
CA LEU A 68 -0.10 -6.14 -3.93
C LEU A 68 -0.72 -6.83 -2.72
N LYS A 69 -0.92 -8.15 -2.79
CA LYS A 69 -1.41 -8.88 -1.62
C LYS A 69 -0.49 -8.73 -0.43
N GLN A 70 0.81 -8.85 -0.64
CA GLN A 70 1.77 -8.71 0.45
C GLN A 70 1.71 -7.30 1.04
N ALA A 71 1.52 -6.28 0.21
CA ALA A 71 1.39 -4.92 0.69
C ALA A 71 0.19 -4.77 1.60
N THR A 72 -0.96 -5.39 1.26
CA THR A 72 -2.14 -5.33 2.12
C THR A 72 -1.93 -6.09 3.42
N GLU A 73 -1.07 -7.09 3.41
CA GLU A 73 -0.74 -7.82 4.64
C GLU A 73 0.17 -7.01 5.55
N ILE A 74 1.08 -6.24 4.96
CA ILE A 74 1.93 -5.34 5.73
C ILE A 74 1.09 -4.23 6.36
N ASP A 75 0.15 -3.67 5.61
CA ASP A 75 -0.70 -2.59 6.11
C ASP A 75 -2.09 -2.71 5.50
N PRO A 76 -3.02 -3.36 6.22
CA PRO A 76 -4.38 -3.52 5.70
C PRO A 76 -5.10 -2.21 5.42
N SER A 77 -4.68 -1.10 6.02
CA SER A 77 -5.36 0.18 5.81
C SER A 77 -5.18 0.72 4.40
N ILE A 78 -4.22 0.19 3.61
CA ILE A 78 -4.11 0.63 2.22
C ILE A 78 -5.31 0.18 1.39
N ASN A 79 -6.09 -0.78 1.89
CA ASN A 79 -7.34 -1.15 1.22
C ASN A 79 -8.32 0.02 1.10
N ASP A 80 -8.18 1.05 1.92
CA ASP A 80 -9.02 2.24 1.79
C ASP A 80 -8.81 2.94 0.45
N LEU A 81 -7.72 2.64 -0.25
CA LEU A 81 -7.38 3.27 -1.53
C LEU A 81 -7.84 2.45 -2.74
N TYR A 82 -8.65 1.43 -2.54
CA TYR A 82 -8.97 0.46 -3.59
C TYR A 82 -9.66 1.07 -4.81
N GLU A 83 -10.34 2.20 -4.64
CA GLU A 83 -11.01 2.88 -5.75
C GLU A 83 -10.25 4.09 -6.27
N MET A 84 -9.01 4.30 -5.79
CA MET A 84 -8.25 5.47 -6.22
C MET A 84 -7.91 5.37 -7.70
N PRO A 85 -8.31 6.36 -8.51
CA PRO A 85 -8.06 6.27 -9.96
C PRO A 85 -6.60 6.47 -10.29
N VAL A 86 -6.25 6.16 -11.54
CA VAL A 86 -4.90 6.44 -12.03
C VAL A 86 -4.64 7.94 -12.00
N ASN A 87 -3.38 8.31 -11.92
CA ASN A 87 -2.91 9.70 -11.83
C ASN A 87 -3.29 10.39 -10.53
N VAL A 88 -3.63 9.62 -9.51
CA VAL A 88 -3.94 10.15 -8.18
C VAL A 88 -3.02 9.47 -7.17
N GLY A 89 -2.52 10.25 -6.25
CA GLY A 89 -1.81 9.74 -5.10
C GLY A 89 -2.55 10.07 -3.83
N ALA A 90 -2.04 9.59 -2.72
CA ALA A 90 -2.59 9.90 -1.41
C ALA A 90 -1.49 9.87 -0.38
N GLU A 91 -1.60 10.70 0.63
CA GLU A 91 -0.64 10.71 1.72
C GLU A 91 -1.34 10.97 3.04
N ARG A 92 -0.66 10.63 4.11
CA ARG A 92 -1.17 10.85 5.46
C ARG A 92 0.02 11.05 6.37
N GLU A 93 -0.21 11.67 7.53
CA GLU A 93 0.89 11.95 8.45
C GLU A 93 1.15 10.80 9.41
N SER A 94 0.16 9.94 9.62
CA SER A 94 0.33 8.76 10.47
C SER A 94 -0.68 7.71 10.07
N VAL A 95 -0.49 6.49 10.59
CA VAL A 95 -1.39 5.38 10.29
C VAL A 95 -2.80 5.61 10.85
N LYS A 96 -2.95 6.55 11.77
CA LYS A 96 -4.26 6.88 12.35
C LYS A 96 -5.02 7.91 11.55
N ASP A 97 -4.35 8.58 10.61
CA ASP A 97 -4.96 9.65 9.85
C ASP A 97 -5.60 9.13 8.59
N LYS A 98 -6.60 9.85 8.11
CA LYS A 98 -7.22 9.52 6.84
C LYS A 98 -6.29 9.88 5.71
N TRP A 99 -6.38 9.11 4.63
CA TRP A 99 -5.64 9.40 3.42
C TRP A 99 -6.12 10.70 2.80
N GLN A 100 -5.18 11.54 2.37
CA GLN A 100 -5.46 12.81 1.70
C GLN A 100 -5.08 12.65 0.23
N PRO A 101 -6.05 12.55 -0.68
CA PRO A 101 -5.74 12.35 -2.09
C PRO A 101 -5.22 13.63 -2.72
N PHE A 102 -4.39 13.46 -3.74
CA PHE A 102 -3.90 14.57 -4.54
C PHE A 102 -3.76 14.12 -5.99
N ARG A 103 -3.87 15.05 -6.92
CA ARG A 103 -3.67 14.75 -8.33
C ARG A 103 -2.17 14.75 -8.62
N MET A 104 -1.70 13.71 -9.25
CA MET A 104 -0.30 13.64 -9.62
C MET A 104 -0.06 14.49 -10.85
N PRO A 105 1.14 15.09 -10.96
CA PRO A 105 1.44 15.92 -12.13
C PRO A 105 1.37 15.09 -13.42
N ALA A 106 0.80 15.69 -14.46
CA ALA A 106 0.84 15.09 -15.78
C ALA A 106 2.24 15.18 -16.34
N GLU A 107 2.63 14.20 -17.14
CA GLU A 107 3.94 14.21 -17.77
C GLU A 107 3.86 14.50 -19.23
#